data_92618fc490386978b2b25e307cbe04ac
#
_entry.id   92618fc490386978b2b25e307cbe04ac
#
_cell.length_a   1.000
_cell.length_b   1.000
_cell.length_c   1.000
_cell.angle_alpha   90.00
_cell.angle_beta   90.00
_cell.angle_gamma   90.00
#
_symmetry.space_group_name_H-M   'P 1'
#
loop_
_entity.id
_entity.type
_entity.pdbx_description
1 polymer ?
#
loop_
_entity_poly.entity_id
_entity_poly.type
_entity_poly.pdbx_seq_one_letter_code
_entity_poly.pdbx_strand_id
1 'polypeptide(L)'
;IWIRMLLAGFITGSLALIAPQILGVGYDTVNSAMDGNLTLTILTIACVFKILASTATVALGMPIGIIGPTLFIGAMAGGILGNFGAYLMPDHASSQGFYVILGMGAMMGAVLQAPLAALIAVMELTNNSNIILPAMLVIIVANMTSRQLFGVESVYNTQMKILGLETEQKPLSQALNRASVASIMSRSFERTLASISRDQARTLLLDKPVWLLVDDTNGPSSIVRSEDLLNYLSSSKNEQINLNEIPATRFDVQPILLQATLSEALDLLNSSGIQ
;
A
#
# COMPACT_ATOMS: atom_id res chain seq x y z
N ILE A 1 -25.93 9.89 -7.99
CA ILE A 1 -24.86 10.90 -8.09
C ILE A 1 -25.42 12.28 -7.76
N TRP A 2 -26.45 12.77 -8.46
CA TRP A 2 -27.00 14.12 -8.30
C TRP A 2 -27.43 14.47 -6.85
N ILE A 3 -28.07 13.53 -6.14
CA ILE A 3 -28.50 13.73 -4.74
C ILE A 3 -27.26 13.94 -3.82
N ARG A 4 -26.19 13.19 -4.04
CA ARG A 4 -24.96 13.35 -3.25
C ARG A 4 -24.31 14.71 -3.48
N MET A 5 -24.30 15.20 -4.74
CA MET A 5 -23.80 16.53 -5.07
C MET A 5 -24.62 17.64 -4.41
N LEU A 6 -25.94 17.54 -4.46
CA LEU A 6 -26.84 18.51 -3.80
C LEU A 6 -26.65 18.50 -2.29
N LEU A 7 -26.52 17.34 -1.67
CA LEU A 7 -26.28 17.23 -0.22
C LEU A 7 -24.92 17.83 0.17
N ALA A 8 -23.85 17.53 -0.59
CA ALA A 8 -22.54 18.11 -0.32
C ALA A 8 -22.55 19.65 -0.43
N GLY A 9 -23.18 20.18 -1.49
CA GLY A 9 -23.36 21.61 -1.68
C GLY A 9 -24.20 22.26 -0.58
N PHE A 10 -25.30 21.62 -0.18
CA PHE A 10 -26.17 22.12 0.88
C PHE A 10 -25.44 22.16 2.24
N ILE A 11 -24.73 21.08 2.62
CA ILE A 11 -23.96 21.03 3.87
C ILE A 11 -22.88 22.11 3.86
N THR A 12 -22.06 22.18 2.81
CA THR A 12 -20.98 23.17 2.72
C THR A 12 -21.54 24.59 2.69
N GLY A 13 -22.61 24.83 1.93
CA GLY A 13 -23.26 26.14 1.86
C GLY A 13 -23.87 26.58 3.20
N SER A 14 -24.53 25.68 3.91
CA SER A 14 -25.09 25.98 5.24
C SER A 14 -24.01 26.33 6.27
N LEU A 15 -22.88 25.61 6.25
CA LEU A 15 -21.75 25.92 7.10
C LEU A 15 -21.08 27.25 6.71
N ALA A 16 -21.04 27.56 5.43
CA ALA A 16 -20.46 28.78 4.90
C ALA A 16 -21.30 30.04 5.25
N LEU A 17 -22.59 29.92 5.50
CA LEU A 17 -23.41 31.03 5.99
C LEU A 17 -22.95 31.50 7.37
N ILE A 18 -22.42 30.60 8.20
CA ILE A 18 -21.91 30.90 9.54
C ILE A 18 -20.43 31.29 9.48
N ALA A 19 -19.66 30.59 8.66
CA ALA A 19 -18.22 30.78 8.51
C ALA A 19 -17.82 30.82 7.02
N PRO A 20 -17.96 31.99 6.36
CA PRO A 20 -17.62 32.16 4.94
C PRO A 20 -16.15 31.84 4.63
N GLN A 21 -15.29 31.86 5.63
CA GLN A 21 -13.86 31.54 5.55
C GLN A 21 -13.58 30.11 5.09
N ILE A 22 -14.54 29.18 5.21
CA ILE A 22 -14.36 27.78 4.80
C ILE A 22 -14.49 27.56 3.29
N LEU A 23 -15.01 28.54 2.55
CA LEU A 23 -15.19 28.45 1.11
C LEU A 23 -13.84 28.43 0.37
N GLY A 24 -13.79 27.70 -0.72
CA GLY A 24 -12.61 27.57 -1.56
C GLY A 24 -11.41 26.98 -0.84
N VAL A 25 -10.21 27.32 -1.27
CA VAL A 25 -8.95 26.87 -0.66
C VAL A 25 -8.68 27.59 0.67
N GLY A 26 -9.11 28.86 0.78
CA GLY A 26 -9.03 29.64 1.99
C GLY A 26 -7.66 30.33 2.22
N TYR A 27 -6.88 30.57 1.19
CA TYR A 27 -5.56 31.20 1.33
C TYR A 27 -5.63 32.61 1.97
N ASP A 28 -6.65 33.40 1.67
CA ASP A 28 -6.82 34.71 2.27
C ASP A 28 -6.99 34.62 3.80
N THR A 29 -7.74 33.61 4.25
CA THR A 29 -7.94 33.36 5.68
C THR A 29 -6.64 32.83 6.33
N VAL A 30 -5.89 32.00 5.63
CA VAL A 30 -4.58 31.51 6.10
C VAL A 30 -3.60 32.68 6.23
N ASN A 31 -3.53 33.57 5.24
CA ASN A 31 -2.67 34.74 5.30
C ASN A 31 -3.06 35.65 6.47
N SER A 32 -4.37 35.91 6.65
CA SER A 32 -4.88 36.70 7.79
C SER A 32 -4.55 36.05 9.14
N ALA A 33 -4.52 34.70 9.20
CA ALA A 33 -4.10 33.95 10.39
C ALA A 33 -2.59 34.11 10.64
N MET A 34 -1.77 34.08 9.57
CA MET A 34 -0.32 34.29 9.66
C MET A 34 0.04 35.68 10.13
N ASP A 35 -0.72 36.69 9.71
CA ASP A 35 -0.56 38.07 10.13
C ASP A 35 -1.06 38.32 11.58
N GLY A 36 -1.70 37.35 12.21
CA GLY A 36 -2.24 37.48 13.56
C GLY A 36 -3.55 38.29 13.64
N ASN A 37 -4.21 38.50 12.51
CA ASN A 37 -5.41 39.33 12.42
C ASN A 37 -6.71 38.57 12.80
N LEU A 38 -6.64 37.28 13.06
CA LEU A 38 -7.81 36.45 13.39
C LEU A 38 -7.94 36.22 14.90
N THR A 39 -9.15 36.39 15.41
CA THR A 39 -9.46 36.07 16.80
C THR A 39 -9.52 34.55 17.02
N LEU A 40 -9.29 34.10 18.25
CA LEU A 40 -9.37 32.70 18.64
C LEU A 40 -10.72 32.07 18.25
N THR A 41 -11.82 32.80 18.37
CA THR A 41 -13.16 32.35 18.02
C THR A 41 -13.27 32.06 16.52
N ILE A 42 -12.77 32.96 15.66
CA ILE A 42 -12.80 32.76 14.20
C ILE A 42 -11.93 31.59 13.81
N LEU A 43 -10.72 31.45 14.38
CA LEU A 43 -9.83 30.31 14.14
C LEU A 43 -10.50 28.98 14.47
N THR A 44 -11.17 28.92 15.64
CA THR A 44 -11.84 27.69 16.10
C THR A 44 -13.05 27.33 15.22
N ILE A 45 -13.92 28.30 14.90
CA ILE A 45 -15.08 28.07 14.05
C ILE A 45 -14.63 27.65 12.65
N ALA A 46 -13.67 28.35 12.05
CA ALA A 46 -13.14 28.03 10.73
C ALA A 46 -12.51 26.64 10.69
N CYS A 47 -11.75 26.26 11.72
CA CYS A 47 -11.15 24.93 11.84
C CYS A 47 -12.22 23.83 11.88
N VAL A 48 -13.16 23.92 12.81
CA VAL A 48 -14.22 22.89 13.00
C VAL A 48 -15.10 22.77 11.76
N PHE A 49 -15.55 23.90 11.22
CA PHE A 49 -16.45 23.90 10.07
C PHE A 49 -15.75 23.43 8.79
N LYS A 50 -14.45 23.71 8.62
CA LYS A 50 -13.67 23.16 7.49
C LYS A 50 -13.52 21.65 7.60
N ILE A 51 -13.29 21.12 8.80
CA ILE A 51 -13.25 19.68 9.03
C ILE A 51 -14.61 19.06 8.65
N LEU A 52 -15.71 19.59 9.14
CA LEU A 52 -17.05 19.07 8.85
C LEU A 52 -17.38 19.14 7.36
N ALA A 53 -17.11 20.27 6.70
CA ALA A 53 -17.36 20.43 5.27
C ALA A 53 -16.52 19.48 4.42
N SER A 54 -15.22 19.36 4.71
CA SER A 54 -14.31 18.52 3.95
C SER A 54 -14.63 17.02 4.12
N THR A 55 -14.86 16.58 5.37
CA THR A 55 -15.19 15.16 5.64
C THR A 55 -16.55 14.78 5.06
N ALA A 56 -17.56 15.64 5.16
CA ALA A 56 -18.87 15.39 4.56
C ALA A 56 -18.78 15.29 3.03
N THR A 57 -18.00 16.15 2.39
CA THR A 57 -17.81 16.15 0.92
C THR A 57 -17.09 14.88 0.46
N VAL A 58 -16.03 14.45 1.17
CA VAL A 58 -15.32 13.19 0.89
C VAL A 58 -16.24 11.98 1.11
N ALA A 59 -16.99 11.95 2.22
CA ALA A 59 -17.89 10.84 2.55
C ALA A 59 -19.02 10.67 1.51
N LEU A 60 -19.45 11.77 0.90
CA LEU A 60 -20.42 11.74 -0.20
C LEU A 60 -19.83 11.34 -1.55
N GLY A 61 -18.52 11.07 -1.59
CA GLY A 61 -17.80 10.60 -2.79
C GLY A 61 -17.56 11.70 -3.83
N MET A 62 -17.46 12.97 -3.40
CA MET A 62 -17.12 14.06 -4.30
C MET A 62 -15.61 14.10 -4.57
N PRO A 63 -15.19 14.31 -5.82
CA PRO A 63 -13.79 14.47 -6.16
C PRO A 63 -13.30 15.84 -5.69
N ILE A 64 -12.71 15.88 -4.50
CA ILE A 64 -12.11 17.10 -3.95
C ILE A 64 -10.60 16.94 -3.75
N GLY A 65 -9.86 18.04 -3.89
CA GLY A 65 -8.46 18.11 -3.50
C GLY A 65 -8.34 18.10 -1.97
N ILE A 66 -7.54 17.21 -1.42
CA ILE A 66 -7.38 17.05 0.03
C ILE A 66 -6.31 17.99 0.58
N ILE A 67 -5.33 18.39 -0.21
CA ILE A 67 -4.17 19.19 0.21
C ILE A 67 -4.61 20.56 0.74
N GLY A 68 -5.45 21.30 0.00
CA GLY A 68 -5.94 22.61 0.42
C GLY A 68 -6.65 22.59 1.79
N PRO A 69 -7.67 21.75 1.96
CA PRO A 69 -8.32 21.58 3.26
C PRO A 69 -7.39 21.19 4.41
N THR A 70 -6.41 20.32 4.19
CA THR A 70 -5.45 19.93 5.25
C THR A 70 -4.56 21.08 5.66
N LEU A 71 -4.04 21.86 4.71
CA LEU A 71 -3.26 23.06 5.00
C LEU A 71 -4.09 24.07 5.80
N PHE A 72 -5.32 24.34 5.38
CA PHE A 72 -6.22 25.26 6.05
C PHE A 72 -6.52 24.83 7.49
N ILE A 73 -6.92 23.58 7.70
CA ILE A 73 -7.22 23.05 9.05
C ILE A 73 -5.97 23.11 9.92
N GLY A 74 -4.80 22.76 9.37
CA GLY A 74 -3.52 22.86 10.07
C GLY A 74 -3.17 24.30 10.44
N ALA A 75 -3.38 25.26 9.54
CA ALA A 75 -3.17 26.67 9.79
C ALA A 75 -4.04 27.19 10.96
N MET A 76 -5.33 26.87 10.93
CA MET A 76 -6.27 27.29 11.98
C MET A 76 -5.91 26.63 13.32
N ALA A 77 -5.62 25.34 13.34
CA ALA A 77 -5.21 24.62 14.55
C ALA A 77 -3.88 25.17 15.11
N GLY A 78 -2.90 25.44 14.25
CA GLY A 78 -1.65 26.09 14.62
C GLY A 78 -1.87 27.47 15.25
N GLY A 79 -2.74 28.30 14.65
CA GLY A 79 -3.11 29.61 15.21
C GLY A 79 -3.79 29.51 16.58
N ILE A 80 -4.67 28.52 16.79
CA ILE A 80 -5.29 28.23 18.10
C ILE A 80 -4.20 27.89 19.12
N LEU A 81 -3.29 26.97 18.80
CA LEU A 81 -2.20 26.57 19.66
C LEU A 81 -1.25 27.75 19.94
N GLY A 82 -0.99 28.60 18.94
CA GLY A 82 -0.19 29.83 19.13
C GLY A 82 -0.80 30.80 20.13
N ASN A 83 -2.13 31.05 20.03
CA ASN A 83 -2.84 31.85 21.02
C ASN A 83 -2.78 31.25 22.41
N PHE A 84 -2.93 29.93 22.53
CA PHE A 84 -2.85 29.24 23.80
C PHE A 84 -1.43 29.28 24.37
N GLY A 85 -0.41 29.13 23.52
CA GLY A 85 0.99 29.28 23.92
C GLY A 85 1.34 30.68 24.45
N ALA A 86 0.85 31.71 23.76
CA ALA A 86 1.00 33.11 24.18
C ALA A 86 0.29 33.41 25.51
N TYR A 87 -0.84 32.76 25.77
CA TYR A 87 -1.54 32.88 27.05
C TYR A 87 -0.77 32.21 28.21
N LEU A 88 -0.18 31.03 27.98
CA LEU A 88 0.55 30.27 29.03
C LEU A 88 1.95 30.85 29.30
N MET A 89 2.67 31.26 28.27
CA MET A 89 4.05 31.71 28.31
C MET A 89 4.26 32.97 27.47
N PRO A 90 3.79 34.15 27.91
CA PRO A 90 3.83 35.39 27.12
C PRO A 90 5.24 35.79 26.68
N ASP A 91 6.23 35.61 27.56
CA ASP A 91 7.61 36.04 27.33
C ASP A 91 8.41 35.10 26.40
N HIS A 92 7.88 33.86 26.11
CA HIS A 92 8.58 32.84 25.33
C HIS A 92 7.80 32.44 24.09
N ALA A 93 6.58 32.90 23.90
CA ALA A 93 5.77 32.56 22.75
C ALA A 93 6.30 33.27 21.49
N SER A 94 6.44 32.50 20.41
CA SER A 94 6.70 33.05 19.07
C SER A 94 5.47 33.76 18.50
N SER A 95 5.62 34.42 17.35
CA SER A 95 4.48 35.03 16.66
C SER A 95 3.41 34.01 16.29
N GLN A 96 2.14 34.44 16.26
CA GLN A 96 1.02 33.57 15.86
C GLN A 96 1.25 32.93 14.49
N GLY A 97 1.78 33.69 13.53
CA GLY A 97 2.09 33.20 12.18
C GLY A 97 3.07 32.04 12.18
N PHE A 98 4.03 32.02 13.10
CA PHE A 98 4.96 30.91 13.24
C PHE A 98 4.23 29.59 13.57
N TYR A 99 3.29 29.62 14.52
CA TYR A 99 2.50 28.44 14.88
C TYR A 99 1.52 28.05 13.76
N VAL A 100 0.95 29.01 13.04
CA VAL A 100 0.10 28.77 11.86
C VAL A 100 0.87 27.95 10.82
N ILE A 101 2.08 28.36 10.49
CA ILE A 101 2.93 27.69 9.50
C ILE A 101 3.31 26.27 9.97
N LEU A 102 3.71 26.14 11.22
CA LEU A 102 4.04 24.82 11.80
C LEU A 102 2.82 23.88 11.78
N GLY A 103 1.63 24.40 12.09
CA GLY A 103 0.39 23.65 12.04
C GLY A 103 0.04 23.18 10.63
N MET A 104 0.26 24.02 9.61
CA MET A 104 0.08 23.62 8.19
C MET A 104 0.95 22.41 7.84
N GLY A 105 2.23 22.48 8.18
CA GLY A 105 3.18 21.38 7.92
C GLY A 105 2.83 20.12 8.70
N ALA A 106 2.51 20.26 9.99
CA ALA A 106 2.11 19.15 10.85
C ALA A 106 0.91 18.38 10.30
N MET A 107 -0.16 19.11 9.93
CA MET A 107 -1.38 18.50 9.41
C MET A 107 -1.17 17.83 8.07
N MET A 108 -0.44 18.48 7.16
CA MET A 108 -0.08 17.88 5.88
C MET A 108 0.77 16.62 6.06
N GLY A 109 1.78 16.67 6.93
CA GLY A 109 2.63 15.52 7.24
C GLY A 109 1.86 14.34 7.84
N ALA A 110 0.93 14.62 8.75
CA ALA A 110 0.13 13.60 9.42
C ALA A 110 -0.90 12.94 8.47
N VAL A 111 -1.61 13.73 7.66
CA VAL A 111 -2.69 13.25 6.78
C VAL A 111 -2.16 12.56 5.53
N LEU A 112 -1.15 13.14 4.88
CA LEU A 112 -0.56 12.56 3.67
C LEU A 112 0.49 11.50 3.98
N GLN A 113 1.07 11.51 5.18
CA GLN A 113 2.23 10.71 5.58
C GLN A 113 3.43 10.88 4.62
N ALA A 114 3.62 12.11 4.15
CA ALA A 114 4.67 12.52 3.25
C ALA A 114 5.47 13.69 3.86
N PRO A 115 6.34 13.44 4.87
CA PRO A 115 6.98 14.50 5.65
C PRO A 115 7.87 15.42 4.83
N LEU A 116 8.58 14.89 3.84
CA LEU A 116 9.40 15.71 2.95
C LEU A 116 8.56 16.64 2.05
N ALA A 117 7.46 16.14 1.52
CA ALA A 117 6.54 16.96 0.72
C ALA A 117 5.91 18.07 1.57
N ALA A 118 5.52 17.77 2.82
CA ALA A 118 5.01 18.74 3.76
C ALA A 118 6.04 19.84 4.09
N LEU A 119 7.31 19.45 4.29
CA LEU A 119 8.39 20.38 4.56
C LEU A 119 8.66 21.33 3.38
N ILE A 120 8.73 20.77 2.17
CA ILE A 120 8.93 21.57 0.94
C ILE A 120 7.77 22.53 0.72
N ALA A 121 6.52 22.08 0.91
CA ALA A 121 5.34 22.93 0.79
C ALA A 121 5.37 24.08 1.78
N VAL A 122 5.72 23.84 3.04
CA VAL A 122 5.88 24.89 4.07
C VAL A 122 6.97 25.88 3.68
N MET A 123 8.12 25.39 3.21
CA MET A 123 9.21 26.25 2.76
C MET A 123 8.81 27.17 1.60
N GLU A 124 8.13 26.59 0.61
CA GLU A 124 7.69 27.31 -0.58
C GLU A 124 6.63 28.38 -0.25
N LEU A 125 5.68 28.05 0.63
CA LEU A 125 4.63 28.98 1.05
C LEU A 125 5.15 30.14 1.92
N THR A 126 6.23 29.95 2.67
CA THR A 126 6.74 30.94 3.62
C THR A 126 7.95 31.71 3.11
N ASN A 127 8.66 31.14 2.14
CA ASN A 127 9.93 31.66 1.62
C ASN A 127 10.95 32.02 2.74
N ASN A 128 10.89 31.30 3.86
CA ASN A 128 11.70 31.54 5.05
C ASN A 128 12.46 30.29 5.49
N SER A 129 13.78 30.27 5.28
CA SER A 129 14.63 29.14 5.60
C SER A 129 14.77 28.88 7.11
N ASN A 130 14.52 29.86 7.98
CA ASN A 130 14.64 29.68 9.44
C ASN A 130 13.57 28.75 10.02
N ILE A 131 12.49 28.51 9.28
CA ILE A 131 11.38 27.65 9.70
C ILE A 131 11.70 26.15 9.47
N ILE A 132 12.72 25.82 8.69
CA ILE A 132 13.02 24.42 8.26
C ILE A 132 13.17 23.48 9.48
N LEU A 133 14.02 23.83 10.43
CA LEU A 133 14.30 22.95 11.57
C LEU A 133 13.07 22.78 12.48
N PRO A 134 12.38 23.85 12.93
CA PRO A 134 11.14 23.69 13.69
C PRO A 134 10.05 22.93 12.93
N ALA A 135 9.86 23.22 11.64
CA ALA A 135 8.86 22.55 10.82
C ALA A 135 9.18 21.06 10.67
N MET A 136 10.43 20.70 10.41
CA MET A 136 10.86 19.31 10.29
C MET A 136 10.55 18.53 11.57
N LEU A 137 10.87 19.09 12.75
CA LEU A 137 10.59 18.46 14.02
C LEU A 137 9.08 18.24 14.23
N VAL A 138 8.28 19.27 14.02
CA VAL A 138 6.81 19.21 14.22
C VAL A 138 6.17 18.25 13.23
N ILE A 139 6.57 18.27 11.96
CA ILE A 139 6.06 17.35 10.92
C ILE A 139 6.39 15.90 11.26
N ILE A 140 7.63 15.60 11.71
CA ILE A 140 8.04 14.25 12.08
C ILE A 140 7.22 13.77 13.28
N VAL A 141 7.12 14.60 14.33
CA VAL A 141 6.35 14.24 15.54
C VAL A 141 4.88 14.01 15.19
N ALA A 142 4.26 14.89 14.39
CA ALA A 142 2.87 14.74 13.96
C ALA A 142 2.66 13.45 13.15
N ASN A 143 3.56 13.14 12.23
CA ASN A 143 3.50 11.92 11.43
C ASN A 143 3.67 10.66 12.31
N MET A 144 4.65 10.65 13.21
CA MET A 144 4.87 9.53 14.11
C MET A 144 3.67 9.33 15.05
N THR A 145 3.11 10.39 15.59
CA THR A 145 1.93 10.35 16.45
C THR A 145 0.74 9.77 15.69
N SER A 146 0.45 10.27 14.49
CA SER A 146 -0.64 9.79 13.65
C SER A 146 -0.49 8.29 13.35
N ARG A 147 0.70 7.86 12.95
CA ARG A 147 0.95 6.49 12.52
C ARG A 147 1.10 5.50 13.67
N GLN A 148 1.92 5.84 14.69
CA GLN A 148 2.27 4.89 15.76
C GLN A 148 1.27 4.89 16.89
N LEU A 149 0.75 6.06 17.28
CA LEU A 149 -0.17 6.17 18.39
C LEU A 149 -1.61 5.87 17.98
N PHE A 150 -2.04 6.39 16.82
CA PHE A 150 -3.41 6.23 16.34
C PHE A 150 -3.55 5.16 15.26
N GLY A 151 -2.47 4.58 14.74
CA GLY A 151 -2.51 3.54 13.72
C GLY A 151 -3.15 3.99 12.38
N VAL A 152 -3.20 5.31 12.14
CA VAL A 152 -3.85 5.87 10.94
C VAL A 152 -2.89 5.79 9.76
N GLU A 153 -3.37 5.30 8.63
CA GLU A 153 -2.64 5.34 7.36
C GLU A 153 -2.87 6.65 6.62
N SER A 154 -2.07 6.87 5.56
CA SER A 154 -2.26 8.05 4.72
C SER A 154 -3.66 8.04 4.09
N VAL A 155 -4.23 9.22 3.88
CA VAL A 155 -5.54 9.37 3.26
C VAL A 155 -5.61 8.71 1.88
N TYR A 156 -4.52 8.71 1.11
CA TYR A 156 -4.47 8.06 -0.20
C TYR A 156 -4.49 6.54 -0.08
N ASN A 157 -3.75 5.96 0.86
CA ASN A 157 -3.79 4.50 1.09
C ASN A 157 -5.19 4.06 1.53
N THR A 158 -5.82 4.83 2.42
CA THR A 158 -7.18 4.56 2.86
C THR A 158 -8.18 4.63 1.70
N GLN A 159 -8.06 5.63 0.82
CA GLN A 159 -8.90 5.73 -0.38
C GLN A 159 -8.68 4.55 -1.34
N MET A 160 -7.43 4.14 -1.58
CA MET A 160 -7.13 3.01 -2.46
C MET A 160 -7.70 1.70 -1.89
N LYS A 161 -7.60 1.48 -0.58
CA LYS A 161 -8.22 0.32 0.09
C LYS A 161 -9.75 0.31 -0.07
N ILE A 162 -10.41 1.46 0.11
CA ILE A 162 -11.87 1.58 -0.07
C ILE A 162 -12.29 1.28 -1.51
N LEU A 163 -11.45 1.65 -2.49
CA LEU A 163 -11.69 1.37 -3.91
C LEU A 163 -11.32 -0.07 -4.32
N GLY A 164 -10.85 -0.90 -3.39
CA GLY A 164 -10.41 -2.28 -3.67
C GLY A 164 -9.10 -2.36 -4.45
N LEU A 165 -8.34 -1.27 -4.52
CA LEU A 165 -7.03 -1.23 -5.14
C LEU A 165 -5.99 -1.61 -4.08
N GLU A 166 -5.51 -2.85 -4.11
CA GLU A 166 -4.44 -3.29 -3.21
C GLU A 166 -3.14 -2.55 -3.54
N THR A 167 -2.72 -1.69 -2.63
CA THR A 167 -1.50 -0.87 -2.79
C THR A 167 -0.26 -1.53 -2.20
N GLU A 168 -0.42 -2.50 -1.32
CA GLU A 168 0.67 -3.25 -0.74
C GLU A 168 1.10 -4.40 -1.66
N GLN A 169 1.84 -4.07 -2.70
CA GLN A 169 2.73 -5.06 -3.29
C GLN A 169 3.83 -5.34 -2.27
N LYS A 170 3.67 -6.42 -1.50
CA LYS A 170 4.72 -6.92 -0.60
C LYS A 170 6.02 -7.03 -1.42
N PRO A 171 7.20 -6.70 -0.87
CA PRO A 171 8.47 -6.80 -1.59
C PRO A 171 8.66 -8.16 -2.26
N LEU A 172 8.15 -9.23 -1.65
CA LEU A 172 8.12 -10.57 -2.21
C LEU A 172 7.28 -10.65 -3.49
N SER A 173 6.08 -10.08 -3.51
CA SER A 173 5.22 -10.07 -4.71
C SER A 173 5.86 -9.28 -5.86
N GLN A 174 6.57 -8.18 -5.56
CA GLN A 174 7.33 -7.46 -6.60
C GLN A 174 8.48 -8.30 -7.17
N ALA A 175 9.19 -9.04 -6.32
CA ALA A 175 10.25 -9.94 -6.77
C ALA A 175 9.69 -11.09 -7.62
N LEU A 176 8.58 -11.70 -7.18
CA LEU A 176 7.89 -12.76 -7.92
C LEU A 176 7.33 -12.28 -9.27
N ASN A 177 6.83 -11.05 -9.35
CA ASN A 177 6.34 -10.47 -10.61
C ASN A 177 7.45 -10.12 -11.60
N ARG A 178 8.69 -9.93 -11.13
CA ARG A 178 9.85 -9.61 -11.99
C ARG A 178 10.58 -10.85 -12.49
N ALA A 179 10.49 -11.95 -11.79
CA ALA A 179 11.16 -13.20 -12.16
C ALA A 179 10.21 -14.08 -12.99
N SER A 180 10.71 -14.59 -14.11
CA SER A 180 9.98 -15.56 -14.93
C SER A 180 10.18 -16.99 -14.41
N VAL A 181 9.24 -17.88 -14.69
CA VAL A 181 9.36 -19.32 -14.43
C VAL A 181 10.63 -19.88 -15.07
N ALA A 182 10.99 -19.43 -16.26
CA ALA A 182 12.19 -19.84 -16.98
C ALA A 182 13.48 -19.58 -16.20
N SER A 183 13.51 -18.58 -15.31
CA SER A 183 14.73 -18.21 -14.57
C SER A 183 15.07 -19.15 -13.43
N ILE A 184 14.09 -19.86 -12.87
CA ILE A 184 14.29 -20.77 -11.73
C ILE A 184 13.91 -22.22 -11.99
N MET A 185 13.27 -22.53 -13.13
CA MET A 185 12.85 -23.90 -13.43
C MET A 185 14.04 -24.85 -13.47
N SER A 186 13.89 -26.04 -12.92
CA SER A 186 14.84 -27.12 -13.11
C SER A 186 14.70 -27.68 -14.53
N ARG A 187 15.84 -27.89 -15.19
CA ARG A 187 15.90 -28.55 -16.51
C ARG A 187 16.35 -29.99 -16.41
N SER A 188 16.64 -30.47 -15.20
CA SER A 188 17.07 -31.83 -14.95
C SER A 188 15.87 -32.73 -14.74
N PHE A 189 15.13 -32.98 -15.82
CA PHE A 189 13.99 -33.91 -15.84
C PHE A 189 13.96 -34.67 -17.16
N GLU A 190 13.43 -35.89 -17.11
CA GLU A 190 13.16 -36.71 -18.27
C GLU A 190 11.66 -37.05 -18.34
N ARG A 191 11.16 -37.12 -19.56
CA ARG A 191 9.76 -37.54 -19.81
C ARG A 191 9.70 -39.01 -20.08
N THR A 192 8.72 -39.65 -19.47
CA THR A 192 8.52 -41.09 -19.61
C THR A 192 7.05 -41.48 -19.55
N LEU A 193 6.69 -42.59 -20.13
CA LEU A 193 5.34 -43.14 -20.01
C LEU A 193 5.13 -43.77 -18.62
N ALA A 194 3.89 -43.89 -18.19
CA ALA A 194 3.51 -44.49 -16.93
C ALA A 194 3.95 -45.96 -16.82
N SER A 195 3.98 -46.70 -17.94
CA SER A 195 4.46 -48.10 -17.97
C SER A 195 5.73 -48.19 -18.81
N ILE A 196 6.81 -48.64 -18.20
CA ILE A 196 8.13 -48.79 -18.83
C ILE A 196 8.74 -50.15 -18.51
N SER A 197 9.62 -50.67 -19.41
CA SER A 197 10.41 -51.85 -19.12
C SER A 197 11.57 -51.53 -18.18
N ARG A 198 12.09 -52.53 -17.50
CA ARG A 198 13.24 -52.41 -16.59
C ARG A 198 14.48 -51.84 -17.28
N ASP A 199 14.73 -52.24 -18.53
CA ASP A 199 15.87 -51.73 -19.31
C ASP A 199 15.69 -50.24 -19.68
N GLN A 200 14.47 -49.84 -20.03
CA GLN A 200 14.13 -48.42 -20.26
C GLN A 200 14.32 -47.59 -18.98
N ALA A 201 13.89 -48.14 -17.82
CA ALA A 201 14.08 -47.47 -16.55
C ALA A 201 15.55 -47.22 -16.21
N ARG A 202 16.42 -48.24 -16.52
CA ARG A 202 17.87 -48.11 -16.35
C ARG A 202 18.47 -47.05 -17.30
N THR A 203 18.04 -47.04 -18.54
CA THR A 203 18.49 -46.06 -19.56
C THR A 203 18.14 -44.66 -19.16
N LEU A 204 16.89 -44.40 -18.70
CA LEU A 204 16.44 -43.11 -18.20
C LEU A 204 17.29 -42.57 -17.03
N LEU A 205 17.77 -43.45 -16.18
CA LEU A 205 18.59 -43.08 -15.02
C LEU A 205 20.08 -42.85 -15.34
N LEU A 206 20.53 -43.17 -16.58
CA LEU A 206 21.94 -42.93 -17.00
C LEU A 206 22.29 -41.43 -16.98
N ASP A 207 21.38 -40.57 -17.41
CA ASP A 207 21.56 -39.12 -17.43
C ASP A 207 21.34 -38.47 -16.06
N LYS A 208 21.06 -39.25 -15.04
CA LYS A 208 20.83 -38.81 -13.64
C LYS A 208 19.87 -37.66 -13.53
N PRO A 209 18.66 -37.72 -14.14
CA PRO A 209 17.67 -36.67 -13.97
C PRO A 209 17.26 -36.59 -12.49
N VAL A 210 16.91 -35.44 -12.02
CA VAL A 210 16.38 -35.26 -10.65
C VAL A 210 14.92 -35.69 -10.60
N TRP A 211 14.18 -35.40 -11.68
CA TRP A 211 12.75 -35.62 -11.77
C TRP A 211 12.37 -36.44 -13.02
N LEU A 212 11.37 -37.26 -12.87
CA LEU A 212 10.74 -37.99 -13.96
C LEU A 212 9.32 -37.46 -14.13
N LEU A 213 9.03 -36.89 -15.30
CA LEU A 213 7.71 -36.42 -15.69
C LEU A 213 6.97 -37.60 -16.34
N VAL A 214 5.92 -38.06 -15.67
CA VAL A 214 5.12 -39.20 -16.13
C VAL A 214 4.00 -38.74 -17.02
N ASP A 215 4.00 -39.20 -18.25
CA ASP A 215 2.95 -38.95 -19.24
C ASP A 215 1.89 -40.04 -19.19
N ASP A 216 0.62 -39.61 -19.12
CA ASP A 216 -0.55 -40.49 -19.31
C ASP A 216 -1.17 -40.24 -20.69
N THR A 217 -2.26 -40.90 -21.02
CA THR A 217 -2.97 -40.80 -22.29
C THR A 217 -3.39 -39.40 -22.67
N ASN A 218 -3.55 -38.51 -21.72
CA ASN A 218 -3.96 -37.11 -21.89
C ASN A 218 -2.82 -36.08 -21.71
N GLY A 219 -1.57 -36.50 -21.55
CA GLY A 219 -0.40 -35.65 -21.33
C GLY A 219 0.25 -35.84 -19.97
N PRO A 220 1.10 -34.90 -19.53
CA PRO A 220 1.79 -34.98 -18.26
C PRO A 220 0.80 -35.06 -17.09
N SER A 221 0.91 -36.12 -16.26
CA SER A 221 -0.01 -36.38 -15.16
C SER A 221 0.63 -36.14 -13.79
N SER A 222 1.88 -36.54 -13.63
CA SER A 222 2.58 -36.45 -12.35
C SER A 222 4.08 -36.35 -12.51
N ILE A 223 4.75 -35.95 -11.45
CA ILE A 223 6.21 -35.90 -11.36
C ILE A 223 6.67 -36.78 -10.18
N VAL A 224 7.71 -37.56 -10.40
CA VAL A 224 8.29 -38.52 -9.44
C VAL A 224 9.78 -38.27 -9.33
N ARG A 225 10.37 -38.48 -8.16
CA ARG A 225 11.84 -38.40 -8.00
C ARG A 225 12.53 -39.60 -8.60
N SER A 226 13.62 -39.38 -9.30
CA SER A 226 14.44 -40.48 -9.85
C SER A 226 15.01 -41.40 -8.79
N GLU A 227 15.25 -40.89 -7.58
CA GLU A 227 15.71 -41.69 -6.43
C GLU A 227 14.69 -42.78 -6.03
N ASP A 228 13.39 -42.45 -6.10
CA ASP A 228 12.34 -43.41 -5.76
C ASP A 228 12.30 -44.58 -6.76
N LEU A 229 12.51 -44.28 -8.06
CA LEU A 229 12.64 -45.32 -9.09
C LEU A 229 13.91 -46.19 -8.87
N LEU A 230 15.06 -45.58 -8.51
CA LEU A 230 16.28 -46.29 -8.19
C LEU A 230 16.10 -47.26 -7.02
N ASN A 231 15.46 -46.80 -5.95
CA ASN A 231 15.17 -47.61 -4.78
C ASN A 231 14.24 -48.78 -5.12
N TYR A 232 13.23 -48.52 -5.96
CA TYR A 232 12.33 -49.59 -6.43
C TYR A 232 13.04 -50.60 -7.30
N LEU A 233 13.91 -50.19 -8.22
CA LEU A 233 14.70 -51.08 -9.07
C LEU A 233 15.66 -51.98 -8.28
N SER A 234 16.14 -51.51 -7.14
CA SER A 234 17.03 -52.29 -6.27
C SER A 234 16.26 -53.35 -5.45
N SER A 235 14.99 -53.07 -5.12
CA SER A 235 14.16 -53.93 -4.26
C SER A 235 13.24 -54.88 -5.04
N SER A 236 12.85 -54.54 -6.27
CA SER A 236 11.91 -55.31 -7.09
C SER A 236 12.63 -55.96 -8.30
N LYS A 237 12.19 -57.14 -8.72
CA LYS A 237 12.70 -57.86 -9.91
C LYS A 237 11.72 -57.83 -11.10
N ASN A 238 10.67 -57.01 -11.04
CA ASN A 238 9.66 -56.98 -12.08
C ASN A 238 10.23 -56.46 -13.41
N GLU A 239 9.88 -57.10 -14.52
CA GLU A 239 10.30 -56.72 -15.88
C GLU A 239 9.54 -55.48 -16.42
N GLN A 240 8.26 -55.37 -16.05
CA GLN A 240 7.46 -54.15 -16.34
C GLN A 240 7.22 -53.36 -15.06
N ILE A 241 7.37 -52.07 -15.14
CA ILE A 241 7.26 -51.13 -14.04
C ILE A 241 6.19 -50.12 -14.37
N ASN A 242 5.16 -50.06 -13.53
CA ASN A 242 4.17 -49.02 -13.59
C ASN A 242 4.55 -47.92 -12.61
N LEU A 243 4.96 -46.74 -13.13
CA LEU A 243 5.41 -45.61 -12.32
C LEU A 243 4.29 -45.05 -11.41
N ASN A 244 3.03 -45.30 -11.75
CA ASN A 244 1.90 -44.94 -10.92
C ASN A 244 1.70 -45.86 -9.70
N GLU A 245 2.34 -47.02 -9.65
CA GLU A 245 2.17 -48.02 -8.59
C GLU A 245 3.40 -48.16 -7.68
N ILE A 246 4.55 -47.57 -8.08
CA ILE A 246 5.75 -47.64 -7.24
C ILE A 246 5.55 -46.84 -5.94
N PRO A 247 6.17 -47.22 -4.82
CA PRO A 247 6.12 -46.45 -3.57
C PRO A 247 6.99 -45.18 -3.71
N ALA A 248 6.39 -44.09 -4.20
CA ALA A 248 7.04 -42.81 -4.44
C ALA A 248 6.13 -41.66 -4.06
N THR A 249 6.71 -40.55 -3.66
CA THR A 249 5.97 -39.30 -3.51
C THR A 249 5.68 -38.71 -4.89
N ARG A 250 4.40 -38.52 -5.19
CA ARG A 250 3.94 -37.95 -6.46
C ARG A 250 3.43 -36.55 -6.24
N PHE A 251 3.73 -35.70 -7.20
CA PHE A 251 3.18 -34.36 -7.25
C PHE A 251 2.41 -34.20 -8.56
N ASP A 252 1.19 -33.70 -8.47
CA ASP A 252 0.41 -33.35 -9.64
C ASP A 252 1.06 -32.19 -10.38
N VAL A 253 0.91 -32.13 -11.70
CA VAL A 253 1.52 -31.10 -12.53
C VAL A 253 0.46 -30.29 -13.27
N GLN A 254 0.72 -29.00 -13.36
CA GLN A 254 -0.09 -28.07 -14.15
C GLN A 254 0.79 -27.38 -15.19
N PRO A 255 0.36 -27.28 -16.43
CA PRO A 255 1.12 -26.57 -17.45
C PRO A 255 1.07 -25.07 -17.21
N ILE A 256 2.23 -24.43 -17.31
CA ILE A 256 2.35 -22.97 -17.27
C ILE A 256 3.25 -22.50 -18.41
N LEU A 257 3.03 -21.28 -18.88
CA LEU A 257 3.87 -20.69 -19.92
C LEU A 257 5.27 -20.38 -19.36
N LEU A 258 6.29 -20.64 -20.16
CA LEU A 258 7.69 -20.40 -19.79
C LEU A 258 7.96 -18.92 -19.47
N GLN A 259 7.22 -18.02 -20.09
CA GLN A 259 7.30 -16.57 -19.93
C GLN A 259 6.46 -16.06 -18.75
N ALA A 260 5.64 -16.90 -18.14
CA ALA A 260 4.83 -16.53 -16.99
C ALA A 260 5.72 -16.10 -15.82
N THR A 261 5.21 -15.20 -15.00
CA THR A 261 5.89 -14.74 -13.78
C THR A 261 5.77 -15.78 -12.66
N LEU A 262 6.66 -15.73 -11.68
CA LEU A 262 6.57 -16.59 -10.51
C LEU A 262 5.31 -16.32 -9.66
N SER A 263 4.77 -15.10 -9.72
CA SER A 263 3.49 -14.77 -9.09
C SER A 263 2.33 -15.53 -9.75
N GLU A 264 2.27 -15.54 -11.07
CA GLU A 264 1.26 -16.30 -11.82
C GLU A 264 1.38 -17.81 -11.56
N ALA A 265 2.62 -18.32 -11.44
CA ALA A 265 2.86 -19.72 -11.10
C ALA A 265 2.34 -20.04 -9.69
N LEU A 266 2.58 -19.16 -8.72
CA LEU A 266 2.12 -19.32 -7.34
C LEU A 266 0.59 -19.28 -7.25
N ASP A 267 -0.04 -18.35 -7.97
CA ASP A 267 -1.49 -18.22 -8.03
C ASP A 267 -2.14 -19.46 -8.66
N LEU A 268 -1.52 -20.03 -9.71
CA LEU A 268 -1.97 -21.26 -10.34
C LEU A 268 -1.89 -22.44 -9.36
N LEU A 269 -0.78 -22.59 -8.62
CA LEU A 269 -0.60 -23.65 -7.61
C LEU A 269 -1.65 -23.51 -6.49
N ASN A 270 -1.86 -22.31 -5.99
CA ASN A 270 -2.84 -22.05 -4.93
C ASN A 270 -4.29 -22.32 -5.39
N SER A 271 -4.62 -21.99 -6.63
CA SER A 271 -5.97 -22.19 -7.18
C SER A 271 -6.26 -23.65 -7.55
N SER A 272 -5.24 -24.39 -7.95
CA SER A 272 -5.37 -25.81 -8.30
C SER A 272 -5.39 -26.76 -7.10
N GLY A 273 -5.08 -26.28 -5.89
CA GLY A 273 -5.03 -27.09 -4.66
C GLY A 273 -3.87 -28.11 -4.65
N ILE A 274 -2.90 -27.96 -5.52
CA ILE A 274 -1.70 -28.79 -5.58
C ILE A 274 -0.76 -28.36 -4.45
N GLN A 275 -0.42 -29.31 -3.56
CA GLN A 275 0.54 -29.11 -2.46
C GLN A 275 1.92 -29.63 -2.82
#